data_3d3c21d415ded217618315c087136564
#
_entry.id   3d3c21d415ded217618315c087136564
#
_cell.length_a   1.000
_cell.length_b   1.000
_cell.length_c   1.000
_cell.angle_alpha   90.00
_cell.angle_beta   90.00
_cell.angle_gamma   90.00
#
_symmetry.space_group_name_H-M   'P 1'
#
loop_
_entity.id
_entity.type
_entity.pdbx_description
1 polymer ?
#
loop_
_entity_poly.entity_id
_entity_poly.type
_entity_poly.pdbx_seq_one_letter_code
_entity_poly.pdbx_strand_id
1 'polypeptide(L)'
;TLFRSGPDISPERVEELMEKLDSLKEGDVLFLAGSIPASMPDDMYERIMKRLEGRGVMTVVDATKDLLVKVLKYHPFLVKPNNHELGEIFGVELKTREDVVPYGKKLQEMGAENVLISMAGEGAVLIAANGQVYKKPVPTGTLVNGVGAGDSMVAGFMAGWMEKRDYRHAFYMGIAAGSASAFSENLATGKEVEAVYRQVAGQKQEGENI
;
A
#
# COMPACT_ATOMS: atom_id res chain seq x y z
N THR A 1 -15.95 11.88 14.40
CA THR A 1 -14.79 12.81 14.73
C THR A 1 -14.15 12.50 16.07
N LEU A 2 -14.67 11.54 16.84
CA LEU A 2 -14.19 11.20 18.20
C LEU A 2 -13.03 10.18 18.24
N PHE A 3 -12.58 9.66 17.11
CA PHE A 3 -11.58 8.57 17.08
C PHE A 3 -10.18 8.99 16.58
N ARG A 4 -9.90 10.30 16.50
CA ARG A 4 -8.55 10.80 16.14
C ARG A 4 -7.68 11.22 17.32
N SER A 5 -8.15 11.08 18.56
CA SER A 5 -7.35 11.33 19.75
C SER A 5 -6.62 10.05 20.14
N GLY A 6 -5.51 9.77 19.49
CA GLY A 6 -4.51 8.87 20.04
C GLY A 6 -3.99 9.42 21.38
N PRO A 7 -3.18 8.64 22.12
CA PRO A 7 -2.56 9.12 23.35
C PRO A 7 -1.67 10.34 23.06
N ASP A 8 -1.50 11.20 24.05
CA ASP A 8 -0.51 12.29 23.97
C ASP A 8 0.88 11.68 23.90
N ILE A 9 1.61 12.00 22.81
CA ILE A 9 2.96 11.53 22.58
C ILE A 9 3.90 12.71 22.87
N SER A 10 4.77 12.54 23.90
CA SER A 10 5.69 13.59 24.27
C SER A 10 6.83 13.75 23.23
N PRO A 11 7.48 14.92 23.16
CA PRO A 11 8.62 15.15 22.27
C PRO A 11 9.75 14.13 22.49
N GLU A 12 10.00 13.69 23.73
CA GLU A 12 11.02 12.70 24.07
C GLU A 12 10.70 11.35 23.42
N ARG A 13 9.41 10.96 23.36
CA ARG A 13 8.97 9.72 22.71
C ARG A 13 9.10 9.81 21.19
N VAL A 14 8.90 11.00 20.63
CA VAL A 14 9.16 11.23 19.21
C VAL A 14 10.64 11.05 18.90
N GLU A 15 11.54 11.59 19.76
CA GLU A 15 12.98 11.41 19.57
C GLU A 15 13.41 9.95 19.71
N GLU A 16 12.91 9.23 20.73
CA GLU A 16 13.12 7.77 20.85
C GLU A 16 12.69 7.00 19.60
N LEU A 17 11.58 7.38 18.97
CA LEU A 17 11.15 6.79 17.69
C LEU A 17 12.19 7.08 16.60
N MET A 18 12.63 8.32 16.48
CA MET A 18 13.61 8.73 15.47
C MET A 18 14.96 8.02 15.68
N GLU A 19 15.41 7.82 16.93
CA GLU A 19 16.61 7.04 17.24
C GLU A 19 16.47 5.56 16.85
N LYS A 20 15.27 4.96 17.06
CA LYS A 20 15.01 3.58 16.64
C LYS A 20 15.14 3.39 15.12
N LEU A 21 14.76 4.40 14.34
CA LEU A 21 14.93 4.33 12.88
C LEU A 21 16.40 4.22 12.46
N ASP A 22 17.34 4.69 13.29
CA ASP A 22 18.77 4.59 13.01
C ASP A 22 19.29 3.14 13.04
N SER A 23 18.55 2.23 13.67
CA SER A 23 18.88 0.80 13.67
C SER A 23 18.51 0.07 12.38
N LEU A 24 17.66 0.68 11.52
CA LEU A 24 17.27 0.10 10.25
C LEU A 24 18.46 0.06 9.29
N LYS A 25 18.54 -1.00 8.49
CA LYS A 25 19.64 -1.29 7.56
C LYS A 25 19.14 -1.42 6.14
N GLU A 26 20.07 -1.41 5.19
CA GLU A 26 19.78 -1.73 3.80
C GLU A 26 19.03 -3.07 3.67
N GLY A 27 17.93 -3.06 2.94
CA GLY A 27 17.05 -4.22 2.74
C GLY A 27 15.94 -4.35 3.78
N ASP A 28 15.97 -3.61 4.89
CA ASP A 28 14.83 -3.56 5.82
C ASP A 28 13.63 -2.86 5.16
N VAL A 29 12.44 -3.18 5.66
CA VAL A 29 11.19 -2.59 5.18
C VAL A 29 10.51 -1.82 6.30
N LEU A 30 10.22 -0.54 6.07
CA LEU A 30 9.46 0.30 6.98
C LEU A 30 8.09 0.62 6.39
N PHE A 31 7.03 0.31 7.15
CA PHE A 31 5.66 0.69 6.83
C PHE A 31 5.26 1.97 7.56
N LEU A 32 4.80 2.95 6.81
CA LEU A 32 4.17 4.17 7.29
C LEU A 32 2.68 4.09 6.93
N ALA A 33 1.84 3.72 7.88
CA ALA A 33 0.42 3.46 7.65
C ALA A 33 -0.46 4.30 8.58
N GLY A 34 -1.60 4.75 8.05
CA GLY A 34 -2.61 5.49 8.79
C GLY A 34 -2.34 6.99 8.93
N SER A 35 -2.95 7.60 9.95
CA SER A 35 -2.88 9.04 10.24
C SER A 35 -1.89 9.35 11.35
N ILE A 36 -1.29 10.53 11.30
CA ILE A 36 -0.43 11.06 12.37
C ILE A 36 -1.34 11.54 13.52
N PRO A 37 -1.09 11.12 14.78
CA PRO A 37 -1.79 11.66 15.95
C PRO A 37 -1.64 13.17 16.07
N ALA A 38 -2.67 13.86 16.57
CA ALA A 38 -2.64 15.33 16.70
C ALA A 38 -1.56 15.86 17.65
N SER A 39 -1.05 15.02 18.56
CA SER A 39 0.04 15.34 19.49
C SER A 39 1.43 15.23 18.84
N MET A 40 1.53 14.70 17.61
CA MET A 40 2.78 14.61 16.87
C MET A 40 2.87 15.71 15.78
N PRO A 41 4.07 16.08 15.35
CA PRO A 41 4.24 16.98 14.20
C PRO A 41 3.55 16.40 12.95
N ASP A 42 2.83 17.24 12.21
CA ASP A 42 2.10 16.86 11.00
C ASP A 42 3.01 16.49 9.82
N ASP A 43 4.30 16.85 9.92
CA ASP A 43 5.37 16.49 8.98
C ASP A 43 6.14 15.21 9.38
N MET A 44 5.62 14.41 10.33
CA MET A 44 6.35 13.26 10.88
C MET A 44 6.76 12.25 9.81
N TYR A 45 5.90 11.97 8.83
CA TYR A 45 6.25 11.05 7.74
C TYR A 45 7.40 11.61 6.89
N GLU A 46 7.41 12.90 6.61
CA GLU A 46 8.52 13.54 5.90
C GLU A 46 9.82 13.46 6.70
N ARG A 47 9.77 13.69 8.01
CA ARG A 47 10.95 13.57 8.90
C ARG A 47 11.52 12.16 8.89
N ILE A 48 10.64 11.14 8.97
CA ILE A 48 11.05 9.73 8.92
C ILE A 48 11.70 9.43 7.56
N MET A 49 11.05 9.78 6.44
CA MET A 49 11.56 9.53 5.11
C MET A 49 12.91 10.20 4.88
N LYS A 50 13.04 11.47 5.30
CA LYS A 50 14.32 12.21 5.22
C LYS A 50 15.43 11.54 6.04
N ARG A 51 15.13 11.01 7.24
CA ARG A 51 16.11 10.33 8.08
C ARG A 51 16.62 9.03 7.46
N LEU A 52 15.80 8.38 6.65
CA LEU A 52 16.13 7.11 5.99
C LEU A 52 16.69 7.29 4.57
N GLU A 53 16.76 8.53 4.08
CA GLU A 53 17.25 8.82 2.73
C GLU A 53 18.66 8.28 2.50
N GLY A 54 18.89 7.58 1.40
CA GLY A 54 20.19 7.00 1.05
C GLY A 54 20.62 5.77 1.86
N ARG A 55 19.79 5.24 2.78
CA ARG A 55 20.12 4.10 3.65
C ARG A 55 19.72 2.74 3.08
N GLY A 56 19.07 2.70 1.92
CA GLY A 56 18.64 1.45 1.29
C GLY A 56 17.48 0.74 2.01
N VAL A 57 16.74 1.46 2.89
CA VAL A 57 15.53 0.97 3.53
C VAL A 57 14.36 1.13 2.56
N MET A 58 13.62 0.05 2.32
CA MET A 58 12.41 0.10 1.51
C MET A 58 11.27 0.71 2.32
N THR A 59 10.75 1.86 1.90
CA THR A 59 9.64 2.51 2.58
C THR A 59 8.32 2.23 1.85
N VAL A 60 7.32 1.85 2.62
CA VAL A 60 5.96 1.54 2.16
C VAL A 60 5.00 2.52 2.81
N VAL A 61 4.23 3.25 2.00
CA VAL A 61 3.35 4.31 2.52
C VAL A 61 1.90 4.01 2.18
N ASP A 62 1.10 3.83 3.22
CA ASP A 62 -0.35 3.70 3.16
C ASP A 62 -0.98 4.86 3.95
N ALA A 63 -1.01 6.02 3.33
CA ALA A 63 -1.48 7.26 3.93
C ALA A 63 -2.39 8.02 2.97
N THR A 64 -3.25 8.88 3.52
CA THR A 64 -4.23 9.62 2.73
C THR A 64 -3.71 10.99 2.30
N LYS A 65 -4.17 11.46 1.13
CA LYS A 65 -4.08 12.86 0.65
C LYS A 65 -2.68 13.49 0.83
N ASP A 66 -2.65 14.58 1.59
CA ASP A 66 -1.45 15.40 1.75
C ASP A 66 -0.25 14.64 2.34
N LEU A 67 -0.50 13.68 3.25
CA LEU A 67 0.58 12.86 3.82
C LEU A 67 1.27 12.03 2.75
N LEU A 68 0.49 11.43 1.83
CA LEU A 68 1.04 10.67 0.72
C LEU A 68 1.82 11.57 -0.23
N VAL A 69 1.23 12.69 -0.68
CA VAL A 69 1.86 13.59 -1.65
C VAL A 69 3.17 14.16 -1.12
N LYS A 70 3.22 14.57 0.15
CA LYS A 70 4.42 15.15 0.78
C LYS A 70 5.63 14.21 0.79
N VAL A 71 5.41 12.88 0.85
CA VAL A 71 6.50 11.90 0.93
C VAL A 71 6.99 11.39 -0.42
N LEU A 72 6.28 11.66 -1.52
CA LEU A 72 6.66 11.17 -2.86
C LEU A 72 8.06 11.60 -3.28
N LYS A 73 8.48 12.83 -2.92
CA LYS A 73 9.83 13.35 -3.20
C LYS A 73 10.99 12.54 -2.59
N TYR A 74 10.68 11.63 -1.65
CA TYR A 74 11.66 10.72 -1.02
C TYR A 74 11.64 9.32 -1.65
N HIS A 75 10.96 9.14 -2.77
CA HIS A 75 10.91 7.92 -3.56
C HIS A 75 10.51 6.66 -2.76
N PRO A 76 9.30 6.64 -2.14
CA PRO A 76 8.83 5.44 -1.46
C PRO A 76 8.77 4.26 -2.44
N PHE A 77 9.24 3.08 -1.97
CA PHE A 77 9.21 1.84 -2.76
C PHE A 77 7.79 1.46 -3.17
N LEU A 78 6.82 1.63 -2.28
CA LEU A 78 5.41 1.33 -2.55
C LEU A 78 4.51 2.38 -1.90
N VAL A 79 3.53 2.85 -2.66
CA VAL A 79 2.39 3.61 -2.13
C VAL A 79 1.09 2.89 -2.44
N LYS A 80 0.11 2.92 -1.50
CA LYS A 80 -1.19 2.28 -1.71
C LYS A 80 -2.37 3.23 -1.48
N PRO A 81 -2.75 4.08 -2.41
CA PRO A 81 -4.05 4.75 -2.38
C PRO A 81 -5.17 3.79 -2.79
N ASN A 82 -6.40 4.05 -2.34
CA ASN A 82 -7.57 3.52 -3.02
C ASN A 82 -7.98 4.45 -4.18
N ASN A 83 -8.94 4.03 -5.03
CA ASN A 83 -9.39 4.81 -6.18
C ASN A 83 -10.01 6.17 -5.78
N HIS A 84 -10.67 6.26 -4.62
CA HIS A 84 -11.24 7.51 -4.13
C HIS A 84 -10.15 8.47 -3.65
N GLU A 85 -9.20 7.99 -2.86
CA GLU A 85 -8.04 8.78 -2.40
C GLU A 85 -7.20 9.28 -3.58
N LEU A 86 -6.96 8.42 -4.56
CA LEU A 86 -6.28 8.82 -5.80
C LEU A 86 -7.07 9.89 -6.55
N GLY A 87 -8.39 9.72 -6.65
CA GLY A 87 -9.28 10.70 -7.27
C GLY A 87 -9.27 12.04 -6.54
N GLU A 88 -9.26 12.03 -5.21
CA GLU A 88 -9.18 13.25 -4.40
C GLU A 88 -7.88 14.02 -4.60
N ILE A 89 -6.74 13.33 -4.74
CA ILE A 89 -5.43 13.95 -5.00
C ILE A 89 -5.47 14.75 -6.32
N PHE A 90 -6.14 14.24 -7.33
CA PHE A 90 -6.17 14.85 -8.66
C PHE A 90 -7.48 15.59 -9.00
N GLY A 91 -8.44 15.65 -8.09
CA GLY A 91 -9.72 16.34 -8.29
C GLY A 91 -10.62 15.65 -9.31
N VAL A 92 -10.60 14.32 -9.42
CA VAL A 92 -11.34 13.52 -10.40
C VAL A 92 -12.06 12.34 -9.76
N GLU A 93 -13.10 11.83 -10.42
CA GLU A 93 -13.76 10.57 -10.03
C GLU A 93 -13.18 9.41 -10.84
N LEU A 94 -12.74 8.32 -10.17
CA LEU A 94 -12.11 7.16 -10.76
C LEU A 94 -12.92 5.91 -10.40
N LYS A 95 -13.50 5.23 -11.39
CA LYS A 95 -14.45 4.11 -11.20
C LYS A 95 -13.90 2.77 -11.68
N THR A 96 -13.17 2.78 -12.79
CA THR A 96 -12.68 1.56 -13.44
C THR A 96 -11.18 1.38 -13.23
N ARG A 97 -10.70 0.15 -13.45
CA ARG A 97 -9.26 -0.15 -13.43
C ARG A 97 -8.49 0.60 -14.53
N GLU A 98 -9.16 0.97 -15.61
CA GLU A 98 -8.59 1.78 -16.67
C GLU A 98 -8.42 3.24 -16.25
N ASP A 99 -9.41 3.80 -15.56
CA ASP A 99 -9.39 5.20 -15.12
C ASP A 99 -8.22 5.50 -14.18
N VAL A 100 -7.86 4.55 -13.31
CA VAL A 100 -6.81 4.78 -12.30
C VAL A 100 -5.40 4.74 -12.88
N VAL A 101 -5.17 4.09 -14.03
CA VAL A 101 -3.82 3.89 -14.60
C VAL A 101 -3.10 5.21 -14.88
N PRO A 102 -3.68 6.20 -15.59
CA PRO A 102 -2.96 7.45 -15.87
C PRO A 102 -2.61 8.23 -14.59
N TYR A 103 -3.44 8.15 -13.56
CA TYR A 103 -3.19 8.85 -12.29
C TYR A 103 -2.19 8.12 -11.40
N GLY A 104 -2.18 6.77 -11.44
CA GLY A 104 -1.11 6.00 -10.81
C GLY A 104 0.26 6.30 -11.42
N LYS A 105 0.35 6.46 -12.75
CA LYS A 105 1.58 6.90 -13.42
C LYS A 105 2.01 8.30 -13.01
N LYS A 106 1.05 9.24 -12.81
CA LYS A 106 1.39 10.57 -12.28
C LYS A 106 1.99 10.49 -10.87
N LEU A 107 1.53 9.57 -10.00
CA LEU A 107 2.19 9.38 -8.70
C LEU A 107 3.61 8.83 -8.85
N GLN A 108 3.90 8.00 -9.86
CA GLN A 108 5.27 7.59 -10.18
C GLN A 108 6.11 8.78 -10.67
N GLU A 109 5.58 9.62 -11.54
CA GLU A 109 6.25 10.85 -12.00
C GLU A 109 6.54 11.81 -10.83
N MET A 110 5.69 11.79 -9.78
CA MET A 110 5.90 12.57 -8.55
C MET A 110 6.90 11.92 -7.59
N GLY A 111 7.32 10.66 -7.84
CA GLY A 111 8.40 10.01 -7.10
C GLY A 111 8.14 8.62 -6.57
N ALA A 112 6.90 8.10 -6.52
CA ALA A 112 6.65 6.72 -6.09
C ALA A 112 7.32 5.72 -7.04
N GLU A 113 8.00 4.69 -6.52
CA GLU A 113 8.53 3.63 -7.38
C GLU A 113 7.41 2.70 -7.87
N ASN A 114 6.56 2.25 -6.97
CA ASN A 114 5.43 1.38 -7.28
C ASN A 114 4.13 1.96 -6.70
N VAL A 115 3.03 1.84 -7.44
CA VAL A 115 1.71 2.32 -7.00
C VAL A 115 0.73 1.17 -7.04
N LEU A 116 0.27 0.72 -5.89
CA LEU A 116 -0.76 -0.30 -5.71
C LEU A 116 -2.09 0.38 -5.41
N ILE A 117 -3.05 0.29 -6.33
CA ILE A 117 -4.34 0.97 -6.19
C ILE A 117 -5.40 -0.08 -5.85
N SER A 118 -5.98 0.04 -4.65
CA SER A 118 -7.10 -0.80 -4.23
C SER A 118 -8.43 -0.22 -4.71
N MET A 119 -9.35 -1.08 -5.17
CA MET A 119 -10.61 -0.65 -5.78
C MET A 119 -11.82 -1.45 -5.26
N ALA A 120 -11.73 -1.92 -4.02
CA ALA A 120 -12.78 -2.72 -3.38
C ALA A 120 -13.30 -3.83 -4.30
N GLY A 121 -14.61 -3.85 -4.61
CA GLY A 121 -15.23 -4.85 -5.48
C GLY A 121 -14.70 -4.88 -6.92
N GLU A 122 -14.02 -3.84 -7.40
CA GLU A 122 -13.38 -3.79 -8.71
C GLU A 122 -11.99 -4.45 -8.73
N GLY A 123 -11.46 -4.85 -7.56
CA GLY A 123 -10.16 -5.50 -7.44
C GLY A 123 -9.02 -4.53 -7.22
N ALA A 124 -7.95 -4.61 -7.99
CA ALA A 124 -6.77 -3.76 -7.83
C ALA A 124 -5.98 -3.55 -9.13
N VAL A 125 -5.14 -2.50 -9.09
CA VAL A 125 -4.18 -2.17 -10.16
C VAL A 125 -2.81 -1.94 -9.52
N LEU A 126 -1.75 -2.49 -10.12
CA LEU A 126 -0.36 -2.18 -9.79
C LEU A 126 0.29 -1.48 -10.98
N ILE A 127 0.86 -0.31 -10.73
CA ILE A 127 1.79 0.37 -11.64
C ILE A 127 3.19 0.08 -11.09
N ALA A 128 3.94 -0.78 -11.76
CA ALA A 128 5.24 -1.24 -11.27
C ALA A 128 6.40 -0.38 -11.81
N ALA A 129 7.50 -0.31 -11.06
CA ALA A 129 8.69 0.45 -11.43
C ALA A 129 9.35 -0.03 -12.74
N ASN A 130 9.10 -1.28 -13.15
CA ASN A 130 9.55 -1.80 -14.44
C ASN A 130 8.70 -1.35 -15.65
N GLY A 131 7.74 -0.44 -15.44
CA GLY A 131 6.83 0.09 -16.46
C GLY A 131 5.61 -0.79 -16.77
N GLN A 132 5.52 -1.97 -16.19
CA GLN A 132 4.37 -2.86 -16.37
C GLN A 132 3.18 -2.42 -15.54
N VAL A 133 1.97 -2.64 -16.07
CA VAL A 133 0.71 -2.40 -15.39
C VAL A 133 -0.02 -3.74 -15.23
N TYR A 134 -0.29 -4.11 -13.99
CA TYR A 134 -1.04 -5.31 -13.67
C TYR A 134 -2.43 -4.92 -13.19
N LYS A 135 -3.45 -5.62 -13.67
CA LYS A 135 -4.85 -5.42 -13.28
C LYS A 135 -5.47 -6.77 -12.94
N LYS A 136 -6.22 -6.85 -11.86
CA LYS A 136 -6.98 -8.04 -11.50
C LYS A 136 -8.31 -7.65 -10.88
N PRO A 137 -9.40 -8.34 -11.24
CA PRO A 137 -10.66 -8.23 -10.52
C PRO A 137 -10.52 -8.82 -9.11
N VAL A 138 -11.49 -8.53 -8.26
CA VAL A 138 -11.59 -9.18 -6.95
C VAL A 138 -11.83 -10.70 -7.16
N PRO A 139 -11.16 -11.58 -6.39
CA PRO A 139 -11.45 -13.00 -6.42
C PRO A 139 -12.86 -13.30 -5.87
N THR A 140 -13.40 -14.48 -6.20
CA THR A 140 -14.72 -14.89 -5.73
C THR A 140 -14.69 -15.14 -4.22
N GLY A 141 -15.63 -14.50 -3.50
CA GLY A 141 -15.79 -14.64 -2.05
C GLY A 141 -16.92 -13.76 -1.54
N THR A 142 -17.29 -13.95 -0.29
CA THR A 142 -18.32 -13.13 0.37
C THR A 142 -17.64 -12.13 1.30
N LEU A 143 -17.94 -10.86 1.12
CA LEU A 143 -17.45 -9.80 2.03
C LEU A 143 -18.05 -10.01 3.42
N VAL A 144 -17.20 -10.21 4.42
CA VAL A 144 -17.56 -10.36 5.83
C VAL A 144 -17.12 -9.11 6.61
N ASN A 145 -15.83 -8.72 6.49
CA ASN A 145 -15.28 -7.56 7.19
C ASN A 145 -14.18 -6.89 6.35
N GLY A 146 -14.41 -5.66 5.92
CA GLY A 146 -13.43 -4.91 5.13
C GLY A 146 -12.30 -4.24 5.94
N VAL A 147 -12.40 -4.25 7.28
CA VAL A 147 -11.40 -3.61 8.15
C VAL A 147 -10.07 -4.37 8.09
N GLY A 148 -8.97 -3.66 7.84
CA GLY A 148 -7.64 -4.24 7.72
C GLY A 148 -7.35 -4.93 6.37
N ALA A 149 -8.33 -5.01 5.44
CA ALA A 149 -8.10 -5.59 4.12
C ALA A 149 -7.03 -4.82 3.32
N GLY A 150 -7.02 -3.48 3.43
CA GLY A 150 -6.00 -2.63 2.83
C GLY A 150 -4.60 -2.90 3.39
N ASP A 151 -4.47 -2.96 4.71
CA ASP A 151 -3.21 -3.28 5.39
C ASP A 151 -2.72 -4.67 5.02
N SER A 152 -3.64 -5.65 4.99
CA SER A 152 -3.34 -7.02 4.55
C SER A 152 -2.87 -7.07 3.09
N MET A 153 -3.45 -6.24 2.20
CA MET A 153 -3.01 -6.15 0.80
C MET A 153 -1.57 -5.64 0.70
N VAL A 154 -1.21 -4.62 1.46
CA VAL A 154 0.17 -4.08 1.49
C VAL A 154 1.13 -5.11 2.07
N ALA A 155 0.77 -5.75 3.18
CA ALA A 155 1.58 -6.79 3.80
C ALA A 155 1.80 -7.99 2.87
N GLY A 156 0.74 -8.46 2.21
CA GLY A 156 0.81 -9.54 1.23
C GLY A 156 1.67 -9.19 0.02
N PHE A 157 1.55 -7.97 -0.51
CA PHE A 157 2.42 -7.49 -1.59
C PHE A 157 3.89 -7.54 -1.18
N MET A 158 4.23 -6.99 -0.02
CA MET A 158 5.60 -6.97 0.46
C MET A 158 6.14 -8.38 0.76
N ALA A 159 5.33 -9.25 1.34
CA ALA A 159 5.71 -10.65 1.55
C ALA A 159 6.04 -11.35 0.22
N GLY A 160 5.18 -11.22 -0.79
CA GLY A 160 5.41 -11.78 -2.12
C GLY A 160 6.63 -11.17 -2.83
N TRP A 161 6.84 -9.88 -2.68
CA TRP A 161 8.03 -9.20 -3.19
C TRP A 161 9.31 -9.71 -2.53
N MET A 162 9.32 -9.82 -1.21
CA MET A 162 10.47 -10.33 -0.46
C MET A 162 10.79 -11.78 -0.80
N GLU A 163 9.75 -12.59 -1.11
CA GLU A 163 9.91 -14.00 -1.48
C GLU A 163 10.57 -14.17 -2.86
N LYS A 164 10.12 -13.44 -3.90
CA LYS A 164 10.49 -13.73 -5.30
C LYS A 164 11.07 -12.56 -6.08
N ARG A 165 10.98 -11.33 -5.57
CA ARG A 165 11.35 -10.11 -6.34
C ARG A 165 10.64 -10.04 -7.70
N ASP A 166 9.41 -10.55 -7.77
CA ASP A 166 8.56 -10.57 -8.94
C ASP A 166 7.28 -9.77 -8.70
N TYR A 167 7.01 -8.76 -9.52
CA TYR A 167 5.88 -7.85 -9.35
C TYR A 167 4.53 -8.53 -9.52
N ARG A 168 4.42 -9.50 -10.44
CA ARG A 168 3.18 -10.25 -10.65
C ARG A 168 2.86 -11.08 -9.41
N HIS A 169 3.86 -11.80 -8.89
CA HIS A 169 3.71 -12.59 -7.68
C HIS A 169 3.34 -11.72 -6.48
N ALA A 170 4.06 -10.61 -6.26
CA ALA A 170 3.79 -9.65 -5.19
C ALA A 170 2.36 -9.09 -5.29
N PHE A 171 1.92 -8.69 -6.48
CA PHE A 171 0.59 -8.19 -6.73
C PHE A 171 -0.50 -9.23 -6.42
N TYR A 172 -0.29 -10.47 -6.84
CA TYR A 172 -1.24 -11.56 -6.58
C TYR A 172 -1.31 -11.90 -5.09
N MET A 173 -0.18 -11.91 -4.39
CA MET A 173 -0.13 -12.08 -2.93
C MET A 173 -0.85 -10.93 -2.21
N GLY A 174 -0.68 -9.70 -2.66
CA GLY A 174 -1.39 -8.53 -2.13
C GLY A 174 -2.91 -8.67 -2.26
N ILE A 175 -3.40 -8.99 -3.47
CA ILE A 175 -4.83 -9.22 -3.71
C ILE A 175 -5.34 -10.38 -2.84
N ALA A 176 -4.60 -11.48 -2.78
CA ALA A 176 -4.99 -12.65 -2.01
C ALA A 176 -5.11 -12.33 -0.51
N ALA A 177 -4.13 -11.66 0.07
CA ALA A 177 -4.14 -11.31 1.49
C ALA A 177 -5.26 -10.30 1.83
N GLY A 178 -5.44 -9.26 1.01
CA GLY A 178 -6.50 -8.28 1.19
C GLY A 178 -7.88 -8.91 1.07
N SER A 179 -8.10 -9.73 0.04
CA SER A 179 -9.39 -10.39 -0.19
C SER A 179 -9.68 -11.47 0.85
N ALA A 180 -8.70 -12.29 1.22
CA ALA A 180 -8.87 -13.29 2.27
C ALA A 180 -9.26 -12.63 3.61
N SER A 181 -8.63 -11.52 3.97
CA SER A 181 -9.01 -10.75 5.17
C SER A 181 -10.41 -10.16 5.05
N ALA A 182 -10.80 -9.66 3.88
CA ALA A 182 -12.15 -9.14 3.64
C ALA A 182 -13.24 -10.23 3.70
N PHE A 183 -12.89 -11.50 3.44
CA PHE A 183 -13.79 -12.64 3.49
C PHE A 183 -13.82 -13.33 4.87
N SER A 184 -13.05 -12.88 5.82
CA SER A 184 -12.94 -13.43 7.17
C SER A 184 -13.47 -12.47 8.23
N GLU A 185 -13.87 -12.98 9.39
CA GLU A 185 -14.28 -12.14 10.53
C GLU A 185 -13.10 -11.35 11.11
N ASN A 186 -11.92 -11.94 11.09
CA ASN A 186 -10.65 -11.37 11.52
C ASN A 186 -9.68 -11.30 10.35
N LEU A 187 -8.46 -10.81 10.59
CA LEU A 187 -7.39 -10.87 9.59
C LEU A 187 -7.13 -12.33 9.18
N ALA A 188 -6.96 -12.56 7.88
CA ALA A 188 -6.82 -13.90 7.33
C ALA A 188 -5.58 -14.63 7.83
N THR A 189 -5.71 -15.93 8.02
CA THR A 189 -4.58 -16.82 8.26
C THR A 189 -3.80 -17.09 6.96
N GLY A 190 -2.55 -17.54 7.07
CA GLY A 190 -1.75 -17.90 5.90
C GLY A 190 -2.40 -18.96 5.00
N LYS A 191 -3.18 -19.90 5.56
CA LYS A 191 -3.92 -20.92 4.79
C LYS A 191 -5.05 -20.32 3.96
N GLU A 192 -5.77 -19.34 4.50
CA GLU A 192 -6.82 -18.63 3.78
C GLU A 192 -6.23 -17.76 2.68
N VAL A 193 -5.12 -17.07 2.95
CA VAL A 193 -4.39 -16.31 1.92
C VAL A 193 -3.93 -17.23 0.78
N GLU A 194 -3.36 -18.39 1.08
CA GLU A 194 -2.92 -19.36 0.08
C GLU A 194 -4.08 -19.87 -0.78
N ALA A 195 -5.24 -20.15 -0.18
CA ALA A 195 -6.42 -20.60 -0.90
C ALA A 195 -6.91 -19.53 -1.90
N VAL A 196 -6.95 -18.26 -1.49
CA VAL A 196 -7.33 -17.15 -2.37
C VAL A 196 -6.23 -16.88 -3.41
N TYR A 197 -4.94 -17.00 -3.06
CA TYR A 197 -3.84 -16.86 -4.01
C TYR A 197 -3.96 -17.83 -5.19
N ARG A 198 -4.32 -19.10 -4.95
CA ARG A 198 -4.55 -20.08 -6.02
C ARG A 198 -5.66 -19.66 -6.98
N GLN A 199 -6.71 -19.01 -6.48
CA GLN A 199 -7.76 -18.43 -7.31
C GLN A 199 -7.20 -17.28 -8.17
N VAL A 200 -6.50 -16.32 -7.54
CA VAL A 200 -5.94 -15.14 -8.20
C VAL A 200 -4.94 -15.55 -9.28
N ALA A 201 -4.06 -16.52 -9.00
CA ALA A 201 -3.04 -17.00 -9.91
C ALA A 201 -3.63 -17.81 -11.08
N GLY A 202 -4.75 -18.51 -10.89
CA GLY A 202 -5.46 -19.27 -11.92
C GLY A 202 -6.32 -18.41 -12.86
N GLN A 203 -6.64 -17.17 -12.51
CA GLN A 203 -7.38 -16.25 -13.36
C GLN A 203 -6.46 -15.69 -14.46
N LYS A 204 -6.88 -15.74 -15.74
CA LYS A 204 -6.14 -15.10 -16.83
C LYS A 204 -6.05 -13.60 -16.60
N GLN A 205 -4.93 -13.01 -16.98
CA GLN A 205 -4.75 -11.56 -16.95
C GLN A 205 -5.61 -10.93 -18.07
N GLU A 206 -6.37 -9.85 -17.76
CA GLU A 206 -7.10 -9.13 -18.79
C GLU A 206 -6.10 -8.50 -19.76
N GLY A 207 -6.20 -8.86 -21.05
CA GLY A 207 -5.32 -8.32 -22.11
C GLY A 207 -4.17 -9.26 -22.56
N GLU A 208 -4.01 -10.46 -22.02
CA GLU A 208 -3.14 -11.48 -22.62
C GLU A 208 -3.88 -12.13 -23.83
N ASN A 209 -4.01 -11.39 -24.91
CA ASN A 209 -4.20 -11.97 -26.23
C ASN A 209 -2.82 -12.27 -26.82
N ILE A 210 -2.61 -13.57 -27.08
CA ILE A 210 -1.47 -14.13 -27.82
C ILE A 210 -1.44 -13.55 -29.22
#